data_1837a2c098dd3cafb31785e1c099e42a
#
_entry.id   1837a2c098dd3cafb31785e1c099e42a
#
_cell.length_a   1.000
_cell.length_b   1.000
_cell.length_c   1.000
_cell.angle_alpha   90.00
_cell.angle_beta   90.00
_cell.angle_gamma   90.00
#
_symmetry.space_group_name_H-M   'P 1'
#
loop_
_entity.id
_entity.type
_entity.pdbx_description
1 polymer ?
#
loop_
_entity_poly.entity_id
_entity_poly.type
_entity_poly.pdbx_seq_one_letter_code
_entity_poly.pdbx_strand_id
1 'polypeptide(L)'
;MKQKISGFILAFILLICIAVPAAAATQGYKFGQKTVSLQVGKSKSLIAYNNGRKVNPGKIRWKSSNPNKVSVTKGTLTAKNWGTARISAVYGGKTIYCTVYAYNKNARTNFKGYKASSAKIKVRSKLQLKPELRGKTTIYKTSDPKIAVISSNGILTAKTPGTVNITCVSLGKYRYTASLKVTVVAELKYIKTADTPLNGSTGTILHRGLSLEAPENSLPAFELAGQKGAQYIETDVRQLKDGTFVIFHDGNLQRMCGVNKKIEDLTYQKVKKYPIITGTNASAYKNNTIPTLKQYLACCNKYSAVPVIEIKSQLNSESVAKFNQIIKMSKKSPVVISFNEEPLKMLRQINKTVSIQWILRDRITKAALDECNRYKFDVSAQYRCTNRSIIKRAHSRNIRVALWLFTDSKVADCYRNWGVDYITCERIM
;
A
#
# COMPACT_ATOMS: atom_id res chain seq x y z
N MET A 1 25.76 17.07 -61.56
CA MET A 1 27.12 16.48 -61.44
C MET A 1 27.44 16.29 -59.97
N LYS A 2 27.88 15.09 -59.64
CA LYS A 2 28.57 14.65 -58.40
C LYS A 2 27.68 14.43 -57.20
N GLN A 3 27.60 13.37 -56.71
CA GLN A 3 28.12 12.01 -56.47
C GLN A 3 27.77 11.66 -55.02
N LYS A 4 26.97 10.62 -54.88
CA LYS A 4 26.66 9.95 -53.63
C LYS A 4 27.93 9.28 -53.07
N ILE A 5 28.20 9.46 -51.80
CA ILE A 5 29.09 8.55 -51.07
C ILE A 5 28.25 7.93 -49.92
N SER A 6 28.03 6.66 -50.13
CA SER A 6 27.47 5.72 -49.18
C SER A 6 28.55 5.35 -48.17
N GLY A 7 28.33 5.63 -46.91
CA GLY A 7 29.19 5.21 -45.79
C GLY A 7 28.48 4.13 -44.99
N PHE A 8 28.78 2.86 -45.25
CA PHE A 8 28.42 1.73 -44.39
C PHE A 8 29.21 1.84 -43.06
N ILE A 9 28.55 2.11 -41.98
CA ILE A 9 29.13 1.93 -40.65
C ILE A 9 28.85 0.50 -40.21
N LEU A 10 29.90 -0.31 -40.28
CA LEU A 10 29.95 -1.68 -39.78
C LEU A 10 29.98 -1.58 -38.22
N ALA A 11 28.88 -1.84 -37.59
CA ALA A 11 28.83 -1.94 -36.12
C ALA A 11 29.46 -3.30 -35.71
N PHE A 12 30.67 -3.24 -35.21
CA PHE A 12 31.32 -4.34 -34.50
C PHE A 12 30.56 -4.57 -33.18
N ILE A 13 29.70 -5.58 -33.17
CA ILE A 13 29.15 -6.11 -31.93
C ILE A 13 30.25 -6.90 -31.24
N LEU A 14 30.90 -6.25 -30.27
CA LEU A 14 31.81 -6.91 -29.35
C LEU A 14 30.98 -7.82 -28.44
N LEU A 15 30.93 -9.11 -28.78
CA LEU A 15 30.32 -10.13 -27.92
C LEU A 15 31.23 -10.29 -26.70
N ILE A 16 30.96 -9.50 -25.63
CA ILE A 16 31.56 -9.74 -24.33
C ILE A 16 30.94 -11.03 -23.80
N CYS A 17 31.62 -12.16 -24.01
CA CYS A 17 31.37 -13.36 -23.24
C CYS A 17 31.63 -13.04 -21.77
N ILE A 18 30.60 -12.62 -21.06
CA ILE A 18 30.62 -12.64 -19.60
C ILE A 18 30.66 -14.12 -19.24
N ALA A 19 31.84 -14.61 -18.91
CA ALA A 19 32.02 -15.91 -18.31
C ALA A 19 31.19 -15.87 -17.01
N VAL A 20 30.03 -16.54 -17.01
CA VAL A 20 29.30 -16.82 -15.77
C VAL A 20 30.29 -17.55 -14.89
N PRO A 21 30.66 -17.03 -13.68
CA PRO A 21 31.58 -17.73 -12.81
C PRO A 21 30.99 -19.12 -12.57
N ALA A 22 31.74 -20.16 -12.99
CA ALA A 22 31.37 -21.52 -12.68
C ALA A 22 31.06 -21.59 -11.20
N ALA A 23 29.82 -21.94 -10.85
CA ALA A 23 29.38 -22.07 -9.46
C ALA A 23 30.49 -22.82 -8.73
N ALA A 24 31.08 -22.21 -7.71
CA ALA A 24 32.17 -22.78 -6.94
C ALA A 24 31.83 -24.24 -6.62
N ALA A 25 32.58 -25.16 -7.19
CA ALA A 25 32.32 -26.58 -7.06
C ALA A 25 32.37 -26.87 -5.55
N THR A 26 31.21 -27.14 -4.95
CA THR A 26 31.07 -27.42 -3.52
C THR A 26 31.90 -28.66 -3.23
N GLN A 27 33.08 -28.44 -2.66
CA GLN A 27 34.00 -29.53 -2.31
C GLN A 27 33.33 -30.45 -1.31
N GLY A 28 33.51 -31.75 -1.50
CA GLY A 28 33.14 -32.80 -0.55
C GLY A 28 32.13 -33.81 -1.07
N TYR A 29 31.94 -34.84 -0.27
CA TYR A 29 31.00 -35.94 -0.54
C TYR A 29 29.62 -35.58 0.01
N LYS A 30 28.60 -35.58 -0.85
CA LYS A 30 27.23 -35.17 -0.49
C LYS A 30 26.17 -35.76 -1.39
N PHE A 31 24.93 -35.82 -0.89
CA PHE A 31 23.76 -36.03 -1.75
C PHE A 31 23.32 -34.73 -2.45
N GLY A 32 22.71 -34.85 -3.61
CA GLY A 32 22.04 -33.74 -4.30
C GLY A 32 20.84 -33.18 -3.50
N GLN A 33 20.30 -33.95 -2.58
CA GLN A 33 19.21 -33.54 -1.69
C GLN A 33 19.34 -34.23 -0.33
N LYS A 34 19.09 -33.46 0.75
CA LYS A 34 19.14 -33.99 2.13
C LYS A 34 17.87 -34.72 2.57
N THR A 35 16.76 -34.48 1.86
CA THR A 35 15.45 -35.09 2.15
C THR A 35 14.77 -35.54 0.86
N VAL A 36 14.06 -36.66 0.90
CA VAL A 36 13.26 -37.21 -0.21
C VAL A 36 11.88 -37.57 0.30
N SER A 37 10.83 -37.19 -0.43
CA SER A 37 9.47 -37.71 -0.22
C SER A 37 9.15 -38.72 -1.32
N LEU A 38 8.64 -39.91 -0.95
CA LEU A 38 8.39 -40.98 -1.88
C LEU A 38 7.06 -41.65 -1.54
N GLN A 39 6.20 -41.84 -2.54
CA GLN A 39 4.94 -42.55 -2.34
C GLN A 39 5.20 -44.05 -2.25
N VAL A 40 4.48 -44.74 -1.35
CA VAL A 40 4.53 -46.20 -1.22
C VAL A 40 4.25 -46.87 -2.58
N GLY A 41 5.02 -47.89 -2.92
CA GLY A 41 4.98 -48.56 -4.21
C GLY A 41 5.82 -47.86 -5.32
N LYS A 42 6.40 -46.66 -5.05
CA LYS A 42 7.25 -45.97 -6.01
C LYS A 42 8.73 -46.04 -5.64
N SER A 43 9.58 -45.91 -6.67
CA SER A 43 11.04 -45.87 -6.54
C SER A 43 11.60 -44.56 -7.05
N LYS A 44 12.80 -44.15 -6.56
CA LYS A 44 13.51 -42.97 -6.95
C LYS A 44 15.01 -43.12 -6.75
N SER A 45 15.81 -42.66 -7.71
CA SER A 45 17.27 -42.64 -7.61
C SER A 45 17.75 -41.53 -6.68
N LEU A 46 18.65 -41.86 -5.76
CA LEU A 46 19.38 -40.94 -4.88
C LEU A 46 20.83 -40.85 -5.37
N ILE A 47 21.24 -39.68 -5.83
CA ILE A 47 22.54 -39.47 -6.44
C ILE A 47 23.50 -38.83 -5.41
N ALA A 48 24.67 -39.46 -5.26
CA ALA A 48 25.77 -38.90 -4.48
C ALA A 48 26.82 -38.24 -5.41
N TYR A 49 27.41 -37.17 -4.90
CA TYR A 49 28.45 -36.42 -5.58
C TYR A 49 29.70 -36.35 -4.71
N ASN A 50 30.87 -36.44 -5.34
CA ASN A 50 32.15 -36.17 -4.69
C ASN A 50 32.86 -35.08 -5.50
N ASN A 51 33.17 -33.95 -4.87
CA ASN A 51 33.78 -32.80 -5.53
C ASN A 51 33.05 -32.37 -6.81
N GLY A 52 31.71 -32.35 -6.79
CA GLY A 52 30.85 -31.96 -7.92
C GLY A 52 30.60 -33.07 -8.96
N ARG A 53 31.33 -34.17 -8.96
CA ARG A 53 31.16 -35.28 -9.89
C ARG A 53 30.25 -36.36 -9.32
N LYS A 54 29.39 -36.94 -10.13
CA LYS A 54 28.55 -38.10 -9.74
C LYS A 54 29.40 -39.30 -9.38
N VAL A 55 29.14 -39.92 -8.25
CA VAL A 55 29.80 -41.17 -7.84
C VAL A 55 29.03 -42.37 -8.40
N ASN A 56 29.72 -43.36 -8.96
CA ASN A 56 29.10 -44.57 -9.43
C ASN A 56 28.41 -45.27 -8.23
N PRO A 57 27.09 -45.52 -8.29
CA PRO A 57 26.34 -46.10 -7.16
C PRO A 57 26.75 -47.50 -6.76
N GLY A 58 27.38 -48.25 -7.69
CA GLY A 58 27.96 -49.57 -7.42
C GLY A 58 29.22 -49.53 -6.52
N LYS A 59 29.92 -48.38 -6.45
CA LYS A 59 31.09 -48.18 -5.58
C LYS A 59 30.72 -47.65 -4.17
N ILE A 60 29.43 -47.45 -3.92
CA ILE A 60 28.90 -46.89 -2.65
C ILE A 60 28.27 -48.01 -1.81
N ARG A 61 28.64 -48.09 -0.53
CA ARG A 61 27.95 -48.94 0.40
C ARG A 61 26.72 -48.24 0.96
N TRP A 62 25.54 -48.72 0.56
CA TRP A 62 24.24 -48.16 0.92
C TRP A 62 23.64 -48.92 2.10
N LYS A 63 22.97 -48.15 3.03
CA LYS A 63 22.22 -48.74 4.13
C LYS A 63 20.97 -47.90 4.42
N SER A 64 19.86 -48.59 4.68
CA SER A 64 18.64 -47.98 5.21
C SER A 64 18.52 -48.30 6.71
N SER A 65 18.12 -47.29 7.50
CA SER A 65 17.82 -47.46 8.92
C SER A 65 16.51 -48.25 9.15
N ASN A 66 15.64 -48.35 8.12
CA ASN A 66 14.40 -49.09 8.17
C ASN A 66 14.03 -49.65 6.77
N PRO A 67 14.59 -50.81 6.39
CA PRO A 67 14.38 -51.35 5.04
C PRO A 67 12.96 -51.83 4.80
N ASN A 68 12.17 -52.09 5.84
CA ASN A 68 10.75 -52.44 5.73
C ASN A 68 9.87 -51.23 5.33
N LYS A 69 10.35 -50.01 5.57
CA LYS A 69 9.68 -48.78 5.12
C LYS A 69 10.25 -48.28 3.79
N VAL A 70 11.57 -48.16 3.72
CA VAL A 70 12.27 -47.76 2.51
C VAL A 70 13.54 -48.57 2.34
N SER A 71 13.61 -49.37 1.30
CA SER A 71 14.84 -50.07 0.91
C SER A 71 15.70 -49.22 0.01
N VAL A 72 17.00 -49.55 -0.06
CA VAL A 72 17.94 -48.90 -0.99
C VAL A 72 18.84 -49.94 -1.63
N THR A 73 18.93 -49.92 -2.95
CA THR A 73 19.80 -50.84 -3.74
C THR A 73 20.52 -50.03 -4.82
N LYS A 74 21.85 -49.96 -4.78
CA LYS A 74 22.68 -49.19 -5.74
C LYS A 74 22.11 -47.79 -5.98
N GLY A 75 21.73 -47.10 -4.88
CA GLY A 75 21.16 -45.74 -4.91
C GLY A 75 19.69 -45.63 -5.28
N THR A 76 19.02 -46.70 -5.69
CA THR A 76 17.58 -46.72 -5.94
C THR A 76 16.82 -46.91 -4.60
N LEU A 77 16.05 -45.94 -4.21
CA LEU A 77 15.13 -45.98 -3.07
C LEU A 77 13.82 -46.60 -3.49
N THR A 78 13.27 -47.51 -2.69
CA THR A 78 11.93 -48.08 -2.91
C THR A 78 11.12 -47.94 -1.64
N ALA A 79 9.99 -47.21 -1.69
CA ALA A 79 9.08 -47.07 -0.56
C ALA A 79 8.15 -48.31 -0.47
N LYS A 80 8.31 -49.11 0.57
CA LYS A 80 7.53 -50.34 0.85
C LYS A 80 6.33 -50.04 1.77
N ASN A 81 6.53 -49.22 2.79
CA ASN A 81 5.52 -48.81 3.76
C ASN A 81 5.68 -47.35 4.14
N TRP A 82 4.61 -46.72 4.60
CA TRP A 82 4.66 -45.36 5.10
C TRP A 82 5.54 -45.21 6.35
N GLY A 83 6.22 -44.07 6.45
CA GLY A 83 7.08 -43.72 7.59
C GLY A 83 8.40 -43.13 7.14
N THR A 84 9.35 -43.08 8.06
CA THR A 84 10.65 -42.42 7.83
C THR A 84 11.76 -43.46 7.85
N ALA A 85 12.72 -43.35 6.93
CA ALA A 85 13.99 -44.04 6.96
C ALA A 85 15.13 -43.08 6.70
N ARG A 86 16.29 -43.26 7.36
CA ARG A 86 17.54 -42.58 7.11
C ARG A 86 18.40 -43.44 6.20
N ILE A 87 18.72 -42.95 5.05
CA ILE A 87 19.59 -43.62 4.10
C ILE A 87 21.02 -43.12 4.31
N SER A 88 21.95 -44.01 4.51
CA SER A 88 23.38 -43.69 4.55
C SER A 88 24.08 -44.22 3.29
N ALA A 89 25.10 -43.50 2.87
CA ALA A 89 25.97 -43.87 1.76
C ALA A 89 27.42 -43.68 2.17
N VAL A 90 28.22 -44.73 2.08
CA VAL A 90 29.65 -44.71 2.47
C VAL A 90 30.51 -44.86 1.19
N TYR A 91 31.42 -43.92 0.98
CA TYR A 91 32.38 -43.88 -0.12
C TYR A 91 33.67 -43.21 0.34
N GLY A 92 34.85 -43.84 0.06
CA GLY A 92 36.15 -43.28 0.44
C GLY A 92 36.24 -42.94 1.98
N GLY A 93 35.72 -43.79 2.83
CA GLY A 93 35.75 -43.60 4.28
C GLY A 93 34.76 -42.55 4.82
N LYS A 94 34.07 -41.79 3.94
CA LYS A 94 33.12 -40.75 4.32
C LYS A 94 31.68 -41.25 4.25
N THR A 95 30.85 -40.85 5.23
CA THR A 95 29.42 -41.18 5.29
C THR A 95 28.56 -39.98 5.14
N ILE A 96 27.56 -40.04 4.26
CA ILE A 96 26.51 -39.02 4.07
C ILE A 96 25.13 -39.61 4.31
N TYR A 97 24.16 -38.72 4.64
CA TYR A 97 22.83 -39.13 5.01
C TYR A 97 21.75 -38.40 4.25
N CYS A 98 20.66 -39.13 3.94
CA CYS A 98 19.43 -38.56 3.39
C CYS A 98 18.24 -39.10 4.18
N THR A 99 17.30 -38.26 4.58
CA THR A 99 16.06 -38.68 5.21
C THR A 99 15.00 -38.87 4.16
N VAL A 100 14.37 -40.09 4.15
CA VAL A 100 13.30 -40.44 3.23
C VAL A 100 11.97 -40.54 3.98
N TYR A 101 10.98 -39.79 3.50
CA TYR A 101 9.61 -39.84 4.00
C TYR A 101 8.73 -40.59 3.01
N ALA A 102 8.33 -41.80 3.36
CA ALA A 102 7.40 -42.61 2.59
C ALA A 102 5.95 -42.35 3.05
N TYR A 103 5.02 -42.16 2.10
CA TYR A 103 3.61 -41.82 2.34
C TYR A 103 2.67 -42.59 1.40
N ASN A 104 1.41 -42.91 1.86
CA ASN A 104 0.48 -43.73 1.08
C ASN A 104 -0.08 -42.96 -0.13
N LYS A 105 -0.65 -41.76 0.10
CA LYS A 105 -1.23 -40.92 -0.95
C LYS A 105 -1.07 -39.44 -0.69
N ASN A 106 -1.20 -38.61 -1.74
CA ASN A 106 -1.28 -37.18 -1.64
C ASN A 106 -2.66 -36.75 -1.16
N ALA A 107 -2.72 -35.69 -0.38
CA ALA A 107 -3.93 -35.02 0.03
C ALA A 107 -3.70 -33.50 0.05
N ARG A 108 -4.75 -32.72 -0.17
CA ARG A 108 -4.70 -31.27 -0.01
C ARG A 108 -5.17 -30.89 1.39
N THR A 109 -4.66 -29.79 1.90
CA THR A 109 -5.11 -29.15 3.14
C THR A 109 -4.93 -27.64 2.99
N ASN A 110 -5.53 -26.87 3.89
CA ASN A 110 -5.35 -25.42 3.95
C ASN A 110 -4.39 -25.04 5.07
N PHE A 111 -3.98 -23.77 5.11
CA PHE A 111 -3.41 -23.19 6.31
C PHE A 111 -4.54 -22.81 7.27
N LYS A 112 -4.40 -23.15 8.55
CA LYS A 112 -5.40 -22.87 9.60
C LYS A 112 -5.71 -21.37 9.66
N GLY A 113 -6.99 -21.03 9.60
CA GLY A 113 -7.46 -19.63 9.54
C GLY A 113 -7.46 -18.99 8.14
N TYR A 114 -7.00 -19.71 7.10
CA TYR A 114 -6.97 -19.23 5.71
C TYR A 114 -7.82 -20.11 4.81
N LYS A 115 -9.14 -19.91 4.84
CA LYS A 115 -10.07 -20.53 3.88
C LYS A 115 -9.85 -19.98 2.45
N ALA A 116 -9.45 -18.70 2.33
CA ALA A 116 -9.05 -18.11 1.07
C ALA A 116 -7.60 -18.49 0.71
N SER A 117 -7.31 -18.60 -0.59
CA SER A 117 -5.99 -18.96 -1.12
C SER A 117 -4.97 -17.81 -1.10
N SER A 118 -5.29 -16.66 -0.44
CA SER A 118 -4.44 -15.47 -0.42
C SER A 118 -4.46 -14.74 0.92
N ALA A 119 -3.36 -14.02 1.21
CA ALA A 119 -3.21 -13.14 2.36
C ALA A 119 -2.42 -11.87 1.98
N LYS A 120 -2.68 -10.74 2.67
CA LYS A 120 -1.87 -9.51 2.57
C LYS A 120 -1.17 -9.26 3.90
N ILE A 121 0.12 -8.95 3.87
CA ILE A 121 0.91 -8.58 5.05
C ILE A 121 1.84 -7.42 4.72
N LYS A 122 2.21 -6.62 5.73
CA LYS A 122 3.17 -5.51 5.56
C LYS A 122 4.61 -6.02 5.56
N VAL A 123 5.52 -5.30 4.94
CA VAL A 123 6.98 -5.50 5.10
C VAL A 123 7.32 -5.52 6.60
N ARG A 124 8.28 -6.36 7.00
CA ARG A 124 8.73 -6.62 8.39
C ARG A 124 7.70 -7.32 9.28
N SER A 125 6.47 -7.55 8.83
CA SER A 125 5.49 -8.35 9.59
C SER A 125 5.89 -9.82 9.65
N LYS A 126 5.48 -10.48 10.74
CA LYS A 126 5.58 -11.92 10.91
C LYS A 126 4.19 -12.54 10.94
N LEU A 127 4.05 -13.72 10.35
CA LEU A 127 2.79 -14.45 10.29
C LEU A 127 3.03 -15.92 10.58
N GLN A 128 2.31 -16.49 11.57
CA GLN A 128 2.38 -17.90 11.86
C GLN A 128 1.47 -18.69 10.91
N LEU A 129 2.06 -19.54 10.09
CA LEU A 129 1.35 -20.44 9.19
C LEU A 129 1.44 -21.87 9.69
N LYS A 130 0.28 -22.54 9.87
CA LYS A 130 0.19 -23.94 10.28
C LYS A 130 -0.81 -24.66 9.36
N PRO A 131 -0.50 -25.82 8.79
CA PRO A 131 -1.48 -26.60 8.04
C PRO A 131 -2.58 -27.13 8.99
N GLU A 132 -3.81 -27.20 8.52
CA GLU A 132 -4.94 -27.79 9.27
C GLU A 132 -4.70 -29.27 9.55
N LEU A 133 -4.31 -30.01 8.50
CA LEU A 133 -3.97 -31.41 8.62
C LEU A 133 -2.46 -31.59 8.69
N ARG A 134 -1.97 -32.24 9.72
CA ARG A 134 -0.55 -32.42 9.99
C ARG A 134 -0.14 -33.90 9.97
N GLY A 135 1.02 -34.14 9.37
CA GLY A 135 1.81 -35.33 9.61
C GLY A 135 2.87 -35.08 10.70
N LYS A 136 3.78 -36.05 10.87
CA LYS A 136 4.87 -35.96 11.85
C LYS A 136 5.91 -34.87 11.51
N THR A 137 6.11 -34.59 10.21
CA THR A 137 7.10 -33.65 9.75
C THR A 137 6.44 -32.67 8.78
N THR A 138 6.64 -31.36 9.00
CA THR A 138 6.17 -30.30 8.10
C THR A 138 7.36 -29.57 7.50
N ILE A 139 7.36 -29.40 6.19
CA ILE A 139 8.39 -28.71 5.44
C ILE A 139 7.73 -27.51 4.74
N TYR A 140 8.24 -26.32 4.99
CA TYR A 140 7.77 -25.09 4.38
C TYR A 140 8.71 -24.62 3.27
N LYS A 141 8.14 -24.01 2.23
CA LYS A 141 8.89 -23.39 1.13
C LYS A 141 8.26 -22.06 0.75
N THR A 142 9.09 -21.14 0.34
CA THR A 142 8.70 -19.88 -0.35
C THR A 142 9.13 -19.95 -1.80
N SER A 143 8.34 -19.36 -2.69
CA SER A 143 8.73 -19.27 -4.11
C SER A 143 9.79 -18.18 -4.32
N ASP A 144 9.87 -17.17 -3.45
CA ASP A 144 10.87 -16.10 -3.52
C ASP A 144 11.31 -15.67 -2.11
N PRO A 145 12.53 -16.04 -1.68
CA PRO A 145 13.06 -15.66 -0.38
C PRO A 145 13.50 -14.18 -0.28
N LYS A 146 13.53 -13.44 -1.40
CA LYS A 146 13.75 -11.98 -1.38
C LYS A 146 12.50 -11.26 -0.91
N ILE A 147 11.32 -11.74 -1.28
CA ILE A 147 10.02 -11.18 -0.88
C ILE A 147 9.65 -11.59 0.54
N ALA A 148 9.70 -12.89 0.84
CA ALA A 148 9.43 -13.39 2.19
C ALA A 148 10.15 -14.71 2.44
N VAL A 149 10.57 -14.93 3.68
CA VAL A 149 11.15 -16.20 4.16
C VAL A 149 10.21 -16.87 5.14
N ILE A 150 10.27 -18.21 5.17
CA ILE A 150 9.48 -18.98 6.13
C ILE A 150 10.40 -19.94 6.89
N SER A 151 10.29 -19.93 8.21
CA SER A 151 11.06 -20.82 9.08
C SER A 151 10.52 -22.25 9.07
N SER A 152 11.31 -23.20 9.58
CA SER A 152 10.87 -24.60 9.80
C SER A 152 9.66 -24.72 10.73
N ASN A 153 9.44 -23.72 11.61
CA ASN A 153 8.30 -23.65 12.51
C ASN A 153 7.07 -22.96 11.88
N GLY A 154 7.15 -22.57 10.58
CA GLY A 154 6.07 -21.94 9.86
C GLY A 154 5.88 -20.46 10.15
N ILE A 155 6.89 -19.77 10.70
CA ILE A 155 6.87 -18.31 10.85
C ILE A 155 7.32 -17.70 9.52
N LEU A 156 6.37 -17.07 8.81
CA LEU A 156 6.62 -16.26 7.65
C LEU A 156 7.10 -14.88 8.09
N THR A 157 8.18 -14.39 7.50
CA THR A 157 8.71 -13.02 7.70
C THR A 157 8.76 -12.30 6.36
N ALA A 158 8.01 -11.21 6.24
CA ALA A 158 7.95 -10.38 5.05
C ALA A 158 9.19 -9.46 4.97
N LYS A 159 9.86 -9.42 3.81
CA LYS A 159 11.11 -8.65 3.60
C LYS A 159 10.93 -7.46 2.68
N THR A 160 10.44 -7.69 1.47
CA THR A 160 10.26 -6.66 0.44
C THR A 160 8.86 -6.74 -0.18
N PRO A 161 8.33 -5.63 -0.72
CA PRO A 161 7.05 -5.65 -1.43
C PRO A 161 7.08 -6.62 -2.61
N GLY A 162 5.95 -7.29 -2.85
CA GLY A 162 5.80 -8.25 -3.94
C GLY A 162 4.84 -9.37 -3.57
N THR A 163 4.65 -10.30 -4.49
CA THR A 163 3.77 -11.45 -4.30
C THR A 163 4.57 -12.75 -4.31
N VAL A 164 4.32 -13.61 -3.32
CA VAL A 164 5.03 -14.87 -3.15
C VAL A 164 4.05 -16.00 -2.83
N ASN A 165 4.33 -17.20 -3.32
CA ASN A 165 3.59 -18.40 -2.94
C ASN A 165 4.31 -19.11 -1.81
N ILE A 166 3.61 -19.32 -0.71
CA ILE A 166 4.07 -20.12 0.41
C ILE A 166 3.42 -21.48 0.31
N THR A 167 4.24 -22.53 0.31
CA THR A 167 3.77 -23.90 0.31
C THR A 167 4.24 -24.63 1.55
N CYS A 168 3.45 -25.54 2.06
CA CYS A 168 3.92 -26.51 3.03
C CYS A 168 3.58 -27.93 2.59
N VAL A 169 4.47 -28.84 2.95
CA VAL A 169 4.25 -30.28 2.81
C VAL A 169 4.34 -30.88 4.20
N SER A 170 3.26 -31.49 4.66
CA SER A 170 3.22 -32.19 5.94
C SER A 170 3.19 -33.70 5.70
N LEU A 171 4.20 -34.40 6.19
CA LEU A 171 4.49 -35.81 5.89
C LEU A 171 4.15 -36.71 7.06
N GLY A 172 3.41 -37.76 6.80
CA GLY A 172 3.02 -38.83 7.73
C GLY A 172 2.48 -40.01 6.96
N LYS A 173 1.37 -40.64 7.44
CA LYS A 173 0.66 -41.67 6.68
C LYS A 173 0.24 -41.13 5.28
N TYR A 174 -0.13 -39.84 5.21
CA TYR A 174 -0.42 -39.12 3.98
C TYR A 174 0.55 -37.99 3.78
N ARG A 175 0.68 -37.52 2.52
CA ARG A 175 1.39 -36.28 2.17
C ARG A 175 0.37 -35.19 1.97
N TYR A 176 0.22 -34.33 2.97
CA TYR A 176 -0.65 -33.14 2.91
C TYR A 176 0.11 -31.97 2.28
N THR A 177 -0.56 -31.25 1.38
CA THR A 177 0.00 -30.05 0.76
C THR A 177 -0.95 -28.88 0.95
N ALA A 178 -0.46 -27.76 1.48
CA ALA A 178 -1.14 -26.46 1.50
C ALA A 178 -0.36 -25.42 0.71
N SER A 179 -1.09 -24.47 0.12
CA SER A 179 -0.50 -23.32 -0.59
C SER A 179 -1.26 -22.06 -0.23
N LEU A 180 -0.53 -20.95 -0.08
CA LEU A 180 -1.08 -19.62 0.20
C LEU A 180 -0.32 -18.58 -0.64
N LYS A 181 -1.05 -17.79 -1.41
CA LYS A 181 -0.51 -16.62 -2.12
C LYS A 181 -0.42 -15.47 -1.12
N VAL A 182 0.77 -14.97 -0.86
CA VAL A 182 1.00 -13.86 0.08
C VAL A 182 1.47 -12.63 -0.68
N THR A 183 0.73 -11.54 -0.55
CA THR A 183 1.13 -10.23 -1.06
C THR A 183 1.74 -9.43 0.08
N VAL A 184 3.03 -9.13 -0.03
CA VAL A 184 3.75 -8.24 0.87
C VAL A 184 3.60 -6.83 0.34
N VAL A 185 3.00 -5.96 1.14
CA VAL A 185 2.82 -4.54 0.80
C VAL A 185 3.88 -3.68 1.48
N ALA A 186 4.31 -2.63 0.79
CA ALA A 186 5.26 -1.68 1.37
C ALA A 186 4.69 -1.04 2.64
N GLU A 187 5.55 -0.79 3.61
CA GLU A 187 5.23 0.15 4.68
C GLU A 187 5.33 1.56 4.10
N LEU A 188 4.23 2.30 4.14
CA LEU A 188 4.22 3.68 3.69
C LEU A 188 5.08 4.50 4.67
N LYS A 189 6.28 4.90 4.26
CA LYS A 189 7.04 5.93 4.96
C LYS A 189 6.45 7.29 4.57
N TYR A 190 5.70 7.89 5.46
CA TYR A 190 5.28 9.28 5.37
C TYR A 190 6.47 10.18 5.75
N ILE A 191 6.83 11.08 4.85
CA ILE A 191 7.75 12.17 5.15
C ILE A 191 6.86 13.35 5.52
N LYS A 192 6.87 13.76 6.78
CA LYS A 192 6.15 14.93 7.23
C LYS A 192 6.79 16.14 6.56
N THR A 193 6.06 16.83 5.70
CA THR A 193 6.53 18.10 5.13
C THR A 193 6.60 19.15 6.22
N ALA A 194 7.62 19.99 6.18
CA ALA A 194 7.95 20.99 7.21
C ALA A 194 6.92 22.13 7.35
N ASP A 195 5.91 22.17 6.50
CA ASP A 195 5.01 23.32 6.32
C ASP A 195 3.88 23.41 7.34
N THR A 196 4.03 22.82 8.53
CA THR A 196 2.85 22.76 9.39
C THR A 196 3.19 22.79 10.87
N PRO A 197 2.40 23.58 11.62
CA PRO A 197 2.62 23.75 13.03
C PRO A 197 2.23 22.50 13.83
N LEU A 198 3.24 21.80 14.36
CA LEU A 198 3.09 21.14 15.65
C LEU A 198 3.83 22.05 16.61
N ASN A 199 3.08 22.70 17.48
CA ASN A 199 3.56 23.69 18.46
C ASN A 199 4.10 25.03 17.88
N GLY A 200 3.79 25.34 16.61
CA GLY A 200 3.93 26.67 16.02
C GLY A 200 2.66 27.52 16.18
N SER A 201 2.59 28.65 15.48
CA SER A 201 1.35 29.45 15.44
C SER A 201 0.24 28.69 14.72
N THR A 202 -0.96 28.66 15.30
CA THR A 202 -2.16 28.04 14.68
C THR A 202 -2.43 28.62 13.30
N GLY A 203 -2.54 27.77 12.27
CA GLY A 203 -2.93 28.17 10.93
C GLY A 203 -4.43 28.48 10.83
N THR A 204 -4.79 29.53 10.11
CA THR A 204 -6.18 29.88 9.81
C THR A 204 -6.54 29.42 8.38
N ILE A 205 -7.57 28.58 8.26
CA ILE A 205 -8.09 28.05 7.01
C ILE A 205 -9.39 28.81 6.69
N LEU A 206 -9.45 29.46 5.51
CA LEU A 206 -10.67 30.13 5.05
C LEU A 206 -11.59 29.11 4.33
N HIS A 207 -12.74 28.86 4.92
CA HIS A 207 -13.77 27.90 4.50
C HIS A 207 -14.45 28.34 3.21
N ARG A 208 -14.25 27.59 2.11
CA ARG A 208 -14.79 27.87 0.76
C ARG A 208 -14.36 29.24 0.20
N GLY A 209 -13.14 29.67 0.55
CA GLY A 209 -12.64 31.00 0.29
C GLY A 209 -13.14 32.03 1.29
N LEU A 210 -13.19 33.32 0.91
CA LEU A 210 -13.73 34.39 1.75
C LEU A 210 -15.26 34.48 1.55
N SER A 211 -15.96 33.45 2.01
CA SER A 211 -17.38 33.17 1.72
C SER A 211 -18.36 34.18 2.34
N LEU A 212 -17.92 34.99 3.31
CA LEU A 212 -18.70 36.13 3.82
C LEU A 212 -18.62 37.41 2.95
N GLU A 213 -17.77 37.43 1.93
CA GLU A 213 -17.61 38.60 1.06
C GLU A 213 -17.93 38.30 -0.42
N ALA A 214 -17.87 37.03 -0.82
CA ALA A 214 -18.23 36.57 -2.16
C ALA A 214 -18.90 35.18 -2.11
N PRO A 215 -19.57 34.70 -3.16
CA PRO A 215 -20.20 33.39 -3.17
C PRO A 215 -19.18 32.28 -2.84
N GLU A 216 -19.58 31.37 -1.94
CA GLU A 216 -18.73 30.23 -1.54
C GLU A 216 -18.25 29.41 -2.74
N ASN A 217 -17.06 28.81 -2.63
CA ASN A 217 -16.52 27.90 -3.64
C ASN A 217 -16.44 28.53 -5.05
N SER A 218 -16.15 29.82 -5.12
CA SER A 218 -16.08 30.57 -6.38
C SER A 218 -14.71 31.23 -6.56
N LEU A 219 -14.32 31.52 -7.80
CA LEU A 219 -13.07 32.26 -8.06
C LEU A 219 -13.04 33.60 -7.34
N PRO A 220 -14.11 34.43 -7.32
CA PRO A 220 -14.11 35.65 -6.54
C PRO A 220 -13.80 35.47 -5.06
N ALA A 221 -14.37 34.42 -4.40
CA ALA A 221 -14.08 34.17 -3.00
C ALA A 221 -12.63 33.75 -2.75
N PHE A 222 -12.03 33.01 -3.67
CA PHE A 222 -10.63 32.59 -3.58
C PHE A 222 -9.68 33.75 -3.88
N GLU A 223 -9.98 34.58 -4.87
CA GLU A 223 -9.22 35.80 -5.19
C GLU A 223 -9.20 36.77 -4.01
N LEU A 224 -10.37 37.05 -3.41
CA LEU A 224 -10.46 37.90 -2.22
C LEU A 224 -9.68 37.33 -1.04
N ALA A 225 -9.77 36.02 -0.80
CA ALA A 225 -8.99 35.34 0.23
C ALA A 225 -7.47 35.53 -0.01
N GLY A 226 -7.02 35.33 -1.24
CA GLY A 226 -5.62 35.51 -1.60
C GLY A 226 -5.15 36.96 -1.50
N GLN A 227 -5.95 37.95 -1.96
CA GLN A 227 -5.67 39.37 -1.84
C GLN A 227 -5.53 39.84 -0.40
N LYS A 228 -6.32 39.25 0.53
CA LYS A 228 -6.21 39.51 1.96
C LYS A 228 -5.12 38.71 2.67
N GLY A 229 -4.26 38.00 1.93
CA GLY A 229 -3.11 37.29 2.48
C GLY A 229 -3.46 35.97 3.21
N ALA A 230 -4.57 35.33 2.82
CA ALA A 230 -4.93 34.03 3.40
C ALA A 230 -3.83 33.00 3.17
N GLN A 231 -3.35 32.40 4.27
CA GLN A 231 -2.32 31.37 4.22
C GLN A 231 -2.88 30.03 3.72
N TYR A 232 -4.08 29.68 4.12
CA TYR A 232 -4.78 28.44 3.74
C TYR A 232 -6.17 28.78 3.20
N ILE A 233 -6.51 28.26 2.03
CA ILE A 233 -7.83 28.45 1.41
C ILE A 233 -8.45 27.07 1.24
N GLU A 234 -9.63 26.86 1.78
CA GLU A 234 -10.33 25.58 1.68
C GLU A 234 -11.36 25.62 0.55
N THR A 235 -11.62 24.44 -0.02
CA THR A 235 -12.61 24.23 -1.07
C THR A 235 -13.14 22.81 -1.11
N ASP A 236 -14.38 22.63 -1.62
CA ASP A 236 -15.02 21.35 -1.85
C ASP A 236 -14.85 20.88 -3.28
N VAL A 237 -14.42 19.65 -3.52
CA VAL A 237 -14.24 19.12 -4.87
C VAL A 237 -15.17 17.95 -5.16
N ARG A 238 -15.79 17.99 -6.35
CA ARG A 238 -16.61 16.90 -6.90
C ARG A 238 -16.10 16.47 -8.26
N GLN A 239 -16.29 15.19 -8.57
CA GLN A 239 -15.98 14.65 -9.90
C GLN A 239 -17.24 14.56 -10.74
N LEU A 240 -17.21 15.13 -11.93
CA LEU A 240 -18.27 15.06 -12.93
C LEU A 240 -18.25 13.74 -13.68
N LYS A 241 -19.34 13.47 -14.44
CA LYS A 241 -19.50 12.26 -15.27
C LYS A 241 -18.36 12.05 -16.28
N ASP A 242 -17.79 13.14 -16.81
CA ASP A 242 -16.65 13.10 -17.75
C ASP A 242 -15.29 13.03 -17.05
N GLY A 243 -15.28 12.85 -15.74
CA GLY A 243 -14.08 12.77 -14.92
C GLY A 243 -13.40 14.11 -14.63
N THR A 244 -14.02 15.25 -14.98
CA THR A 244 -13.54 16.59 -14.62
C THR A 244 -13.78 16.84 -13.13
N PHE A 245 -12.79 17.37 -12.42
CA PHE A 245 -12.94 17.81 -11.04
C PHE A 245 -13.33 19.29 -11.01
N VAL A 246 -14.47 19.57 -10.35
CA VAL A 246 -15.02 20.93 -10.18
C VAL A 246 -15.18 21.27 -8.72
N ILE A 247 -15.25 22.56 -8.43
CA ILE A 247 -15.38 23.11 -7.08
C ILE A 247 -16.85 23.33 -6.78
N PHE A 248 -17.43 22.51 -5.90
CA PHE A 248 -18.83 22.60 -5.51
C PHE A 248 -19.11 21.78 -4.25
N HIS A 249 -19.84 22.34 -3.29
CA HIS A 249 -20.15 21.62 -2.04
C HIS A 249 -21.26 20.59 -2.22
N ASP A 250 -22.43 21.00 -2.76
CA ASP A 250 -23.63 20.17 -2.78
C ASP A 250 -23.58 19.09 -3.85
N GLY A 251 -24.33 18.00 -3.67
CA GLY A 251 -24.55 17.00 -4.73
C GLY A 251 -25.51 17.49 -5.84
N ASN A 252 -26.22 18.61 -5.62
CA ASN A 252 -27.23 19.14 -6.52
C ASN A 252 -27.01 20.65 -6.72
N LEU A 253 -27.27 21.13 -7.93
CA LEU A 253 -27.09 22.54 -8.33
C LEU A 253 -28.15 23.50 -7.77
N GLN A 254 -29.22 23.00 -7.15
CA GLN A 254 -30.40 23.76 -6.77
C GLN A 254 -30.07 24.99 -5.91
N ARG A 255 -29.30 24.84 -4.83
CA ARG A 255 -29.05 25.92 -3.87
C ARG A 255 -28.24 27.05 -4.49
N MET A 256 -27.18 26.74 -5.22
CA MET A 256 -26.24 27.75 -5.73
C MET A 256 -26.55 28.22 -7.15
N CYS A 257 -27.22 27.42 -7.98
CA CYS A 257 -27.46 27.69 -9.39
C CYS A 257 -28.95 27.70 -9.78
N GLY A 258 -29.89 27.43 -8.85
CA GLY A 258 -31.33 27.45 -9.09
C GLY A 258 -31.85 26.26 -9.92
N VAL A 259 -31.03 25.24 -10.20
CA VAL A 259 -31.40 24.14 -11.12
C VAL A 259 -31.36 22.80 -10.37
N ASN A 260 -32.45 22.08 -10.35
CA ASN A 260 -32.53 20.75 -9.71
C ASN A 260 -31.88 19.68 -10.60
N LYS A 261 -30.55 19.62 -10.55
CA LYS A 261 -29.75 18.59 -11.26
C LYS A 261 -28.62 18.12 -10.38
N LYS A 262 -28.41 16.81 -10.34
CA LYS A 262 -27.27 16.21 -9.67
C LYS A 262 -26.00 16.55 -10.47
N ILE A 263 -25.03 17.18 -9.80
CA ILE A 263 -23.83 17.71 -10.46
C ILE A 263 -22.96 16.61 -11.06
N GLU A 264 -22.84 15.46 -10.38
CA GLU A 264 -22.00 14.33 -10.78
C GLU A 264 -22.54 13.59 -12.02
N ASP A 265 -23.81 13.81 -12.41
CA ASP A 265 -24.41 13.25 -13.63
C ASP A 265 -24.15 14.13 -14.87
N LEU A 266 -23.51 15.28 -14.70
CA LEU A 266 -23.24 16.25 -15.75
C LEU A 266 -21.80 16.19 -16.25
N THR A 267 -21.58 16.63 -17.49
CA THR A 267 -20.25 16.93 -18.03
C THR A 267 -19.88 18.39 -17.74
N TYR A 268 -18.59 18.74 -17.78
CA TYR A 268 -18.15 20.11 -17.56
C TYR A 268 -18.78 21.08 -18.57
N GLN A 269 -18.96 20.69 -19.83
CA GLN A 269 -19.63 21.52 -20.87
C GLN A 269 -21.08 21.86 -20.49
N LYS A 270 -21.76 21.01 -19.72
CA LYS A 270 -23.10 21.28 -19.19
C LYS A 270 -23.05 22.15 -17.93
N VAL A 271 -22.16 21.81 -16.99
CA VAL A 271 -22.03 22.50 -15.68
C VAL A 271 -21.69 24.00 -15.86
N LYS A 272 -20.78 24.35 -16.76
CA LYS A 272 -20.41 25.75 -17.00
C LYS A 272 -21.54 26.65 -17.56
N LYS A 273 -22.66 26.05 -17.97
CA LYS A 273 -23.86 26.82 -18.40
C LYS A 273 -24.75 27.24 -17.24
N TYR A 274 -24.47 26.76 -16.03
CA TYR A 274 -25.22 27.08 -14.82
C TYR A 274 -24.39 28.02 -13.95
N PRO A 275 -24.63 29.35 -13.99
CA PRO A 275 -23.91 30.29 -13.16
C PRO A 275 -24.26 30.12 -11.68
N ILE A 276 -23.35 30.49 -10.80
CA ILE A 276 -23.61 30.64 -9.37
C ILE A 276 -24.39 31.95 -9.19
N ILE A 277 -25.66 31.84 -8.82
CA ILE A 277 -26.60 32.96 -8.70
C ILE A 277 -26.97 33.30 -7.26
N THR A 278 -26.54 32.51 -6.28
CA THR A 278 -26.82 32.72 -4.86
C THR A 278 -25.53 32.77 -4.05
N GLY A 279 -25.65 33.14 -2.80
CA GLY A 279 -24.52 33.34 -1.89
C GLY A 279 -24.21 34.83 -1.66
N THR A 280 -23.22 35.10 -0.82
CA THR A 280 -22.87 36.47 -0.43
C THR A 280 -22.48 37.32 -1.64
N ASN A 281 -23.11 38.45 -1.81
CA ASN A 281 -22.85 39.43 -2.89
C ASN A 281 -22.92 38.81 -4.33
N ALA A 282 -23.71 37.74 -4.54
CA ALA A 282 -23.75 37.02 -5.83
C ALA A 282 -24.12 37.94 -7.00
N SER A 283 -24.99 38.94 -6.80
CA SER A 283 -25.39 39.95 -7.82
C SER A 283 -24.26 40.80 -8.31
N ALA A 284 -23.19 40.99 -7.52
CA ALA A 284 -21.98 41.73 -7.91
C ALA A 284 -21.06 40.94 -8.86
N TYR A 285 -21.23 39.61 -8.92
CA TYR A 285 -20.37 38.71 -9.69
C TYR A 285 -21.16 38.05 -10.83
N LYS A 286 -21.57 38.89 -11.80
CA LYS A 286 -22.26 38.42 -13.01
C LYS A 286 -21.39 37.41 -13.77
N ASN A 287 -21.97 36.33 -14.30
CA ASN A 287 -21.29 35.27 -15.03
C ASN A 287 -20.31 34.43 -14.18
N ASN A 288 -20.46 34.43 -12.86
CA ASN A 288 -19.69 33.56 -11.98
C ASN A 288 -20.02 32.08 -12.22
N THR A 289 -19.11 31.34 -12.80
CA THR A 289 -19.30 29.93 -13.14
C THR A 289 -18.63 29.02 -12.12
N ILE A 290 -19.10 27.77 -12.05
CA ILE A 290 -18.48 26.74 -11.19
C ILE A 290 -17.05 26.49 -11.65
N PRO A 291 -16.01 26.76 -10.77
CA PRO A 291 -14.63 26.60 -11.17
C PRO A 291 -14.22 25.12 -11.27
N THR A 292 -13.20 24.85 -12.06
CA THR A 292 -12.48 23.57 -12.03
C THR A 292 -11.44 23.58 -10.90
N LEU A 293 -11.04 22.39 -10.44
CA LEU A 293 -9.94 22.22 -9.49
C LEU A 293 -8.63 22.89 -10.00
N LYS A 294 -8.37 22.84 -11.31
CA LYS A 294 -7.19 23.50 -11.91
C LYS A 294 -7.23 25.01 -11.76
N GLN A 295 -8.41 25.64 -11.95
CA GLN A 295 -8.57 27.10 -11.79
C GLN A 295 -8.38 27.53 -10.32
N TYR A 296 -8.94 26.75 -9.39
CA TYR A 296 -8.70 26.97 -7.96
C TYR A 296 -7.21 26.88 -7.59
N LEU A 297 -6.51 25.84 -8.06
CA LEU A 297 -5.07 25.71 -7.82
C LEU A 297 -4.25 26.84 -8.44
N ALA A 298 -4.66 27.30 -9.62
CA ALA A 298 -4.02 28.48 -10.25
C ALA A 298 -4.18 29.74 -9.39
N CYS A 299 -5.37 29.96 -8.80
CA CYS A 299 -5.61 31.04 -7.87
C CYS A 299 -4.75 30.91 -6.61
N CYS A 300 -4.70 29.74 -5.97
CA CYS A 300 -3.82 29.50 -4.82
C CYS A 300 -2.35 29.75 -5.16
N ASN A 301 -1.89 29.30 -6.33
CA ASN A 301 -0.52 29.50 -6.79
C ASN A 301 -0.17 31.00 -7.01
N LYS A 302 -1.14 31.80 -7.50
CA LYS A 302 -0.99 33.26 -7.71
C LYS A 302 -0.71 33.97 -6.39
N TYR A 303 -1.40 33.60 -5.35
CA TYR A 303 -1.28 34.23 -4.02
C TYR A 303 -0.38 33.46 -3.04
N SER A 304 0.30 32.41 -3.48
CA SER A 304 1.14 31.57 -2.63
C SER A 304 0.41 30.98 -1.43
N ALA A 305 -0.91 30.77 -1.55
CA ALA A 305 -1.74 30.14 -0.54
C ALA A 305 -1.61 28.59 -0.61
N VAL A 306 -1.78 27.94 0.54
CA VAL A 306 -1.84 26.48 0.63
C VAL A 306 -3.26 26.01 0.31
N PRO A 307 -3.47 25.17 -0.72
CA PRO A 307 -4.78 24.61 -1.00
C PRO A 307 -5.18 23.59 0.07
N VAL A 308 -6.41 23.72 0.59
CA VAL A 308 -7.05 22.71 1.44
C VAL A 308 -8.25 22.18 0.66
N ILE A 309 -8.26 20.89 0.30
CA ILE A 309 -9.17 20.33 -0.70
C ILE A 309 -10.00 19.21 -0.09
N GLU A 310 -11.31 19.44 0.11
CA GLU A 310 -12.23 18.40 0.57
C GLU A 310 -12.74 17.56 -0.60
N ILE A 311 -12.51 16.25 -0.58
CA ILE A 311 -13.09 15.31 -1.52
C ILE A 311 -14.51 14.95 -1.06
N LYS A 312 -15.52 15.37 -1.84
CA LYS A 312 -16.95 15.09 -1.61
C LYS A 312 -17.46 13.86 -2.36
N SER A 313 -16.91 13.59 -3.55
CA SER A 313 -17.35 12.47 -4.39
C SER A 313 -16.79 11.14 -3.92
N GLN A 314 -17.50 10.06 -4.20
CA GLN A 314 -16.96 8.71 -4.14
C GLN A 314 -15.99 8.51 -5.30
N LEU A 315 -14.71 8.35 -4.99
CA LEU A 315 -13.67 8.17 -6.00
C LEU A 315 -13.20 6.72 -6.04
N ASN A 316 -13.02 6.17 -7.24
CA ASN A 316 -12.32 4.92 -7.47
C ASN A 316 -10.79 5.16 -7.62
N SER A 317 -10.01 4.10 -7.78
CA SER A 317 -8.55 4.18 -7.88
C SER A 317 -8.06 5.00 -9.08
N GLU A 318 -8.76 4.95 -10.22
CA GLU A 318 -8.43 5.72 -11.42
C GLU A 318 -8.68 7.22 -11.18
N SER A 319 -9.83 7.55 -10.61
CA SER A 319 -10.20 8.92 -10.22
C SER A 319 -9.22 9.51 -9.21
N VAL A 320 -8.81 8.74 -8.21
CA VAL A 320 -7.78 9.16 -7.24
C VAL A 320 -6.42 9.38 -7.91
N ALA A 321 -6.04 8.56 -8.89
CA ALA A 321 -4.81 8.76 -9.64
C ALA A 321 -4.84 10.06 -10.46
N LYS A 322 -5.97 10.35 -11.15
CA LYS A 322 -6.20 11.59 -11.89
C LYS A 322 -6.21 12.81 -10.95
N PHE A 323 -6.90 12.72 -9.82
CA PHE A 323 -6.90 13.76 -8.78
C PHE A 323 -5.47 14.06 -8.29
N ASN A 324 -4.70 13.01 -7.98
CA ASN A 324 -3.31 13.15 -7.54
C ASN A 324 -2.41 13.83 -8.60
N GLN A 325 -2.64 13.59 -9.89
CA GLN A 325 -1.91 14.31 -10.95
C GLN A 325 -2.24 15.82 -10.95
N ILE A 326 -3.52 16.16 -10.73
CA ILE A 326 -3.96 17.57 -10.75
C ILE A 326 -3.40 18.31 -9.52
N ILE A 327 -3.48 17.75 -8.33
CA ILE A 327 -3.01 18.45 -7.11
C ILE A 327 -1.48 18.68 -7.10
N LYS A 328 -0.71 17.92 -7.88
CA LYS A 328 0.72 18.18 -8.10
C LYS A 328 1.02 19.47 -8.87
N MET A 329 0.01 20.11 -9.48
CA MET A 329 0.15 21.42 -10.11
C MET A 329 0.24 22.57 -9.09
N SER A 330 -0.05 22.29 -7.83
CA SER A 330 0.10 23.27 -6.75
C SER A 330 1.58 23.54 -6.45
N LYS A 331 1.96 24.82 -6.33
CA LYS A 331 3.30 25.24 -5.90
C LYS A 331 3.54 24.96 -4.41
N LYS A 332 2.51 25.11 -3.58
CA LYS A 332 2.53 24.74 -2.17
C LYS A 332 1.97 23.32 -2.02
N SER A 333 2.50 22.55 -1.06
CA SER A 333 1.98 21.21 -0.79
C SER A 333 0.52 21.30 -0.32
N PRO A 334 -0.44 20.70 -1.04
CA PRO A 334 -1.85 20.79 -0.65
C PRO A 334 -2.15 19.92 0.58
N VAL A 335 -3.20 20.30 1.30
CA VAL A 335 -3.83 19.47 2.33
C VAL A 335 -5.09 18.87 1.74
N VAL A 336 -5.21 17.54 1.72
CA VAL A 336 -6.40 16.84 1.23
C VAL A 336 -7.21 16.35 2.40
N ILE A 337 -8.49 16.68 2.42
CA ILE A 337 -9.40 16.33 3.51
C ILE A 337 -10.62 15.59 2.97
N SER A 338 -11.26 14.75 3.78
CA SER A 338 -12.53 14.10 3.46
C SER A 338 -13.16 13.46 4.69
N PHE A 339 -14.50 13.40 4.72
CA PHE A 339 -15.25 12.54 5.64
C PHE A 339 -15.15 11.07 5.27
N ASN A 340 -14.97 10.76 3.97
CA ASN A 340 -14.78 9.40 3.50
C ASN A 340 -13.29 9.04 3.55
N GLU A 341 -12.95 8.02 4.33
CA GLU A 341 -11.55 7.59 4.47
C GLU A 341 -11.01 6.80 3.26
N GLU A 342 -11.87 6.19 2.45
CA GLU A 342 -11.44 5.33 1.35
C GLU A 342 -10.63 6.09 0.27
N PRO A 343 -11.07 7.24 -0.28
CA PRO A 343 -10.25 8.01 -1.21
C PRO A 343 -8.95 8.52 -0.57
N LEU A 344 -8.95 8.83 0.74
CA LEU A 344 -7.75 9.23 1.47
C LEU A 344 -6.74 8.08 1.58
N LYS A 345 -7.22 6.86 1.87
CA LYS A 345 -6.39 5.64 1.91
C LYS A 345 -5.80 5.32 0.54
N MET A 346 -6.62 5.41 -0.52
CA MET A 346 -6.15 5.22 -1.90
C MET A 346 -5.12 6.27 -2.30
N LEU A 347 -5.37 7.55 -1.96
CA LEU A 347 -4.41 8.63 -2.22
C LEU A 347 -3.09 8.40 -1.50
N ARG A 348 -3.11 8.02 -0.21
CA ARG A 348 -1.91 7.72 0.57
C ARG A 348 -1.09 6.58 -0.02
N GLN A 349 -1.71 5.60 -0.68
CA GLN A 349 -0.99 4.50 -1.34
C GLN A 349 -0.11 4.99 -2.50
N ILE A 350 -0.56 6.01 -3.24
CA ILE A 350 0.13 6.55 -4.42
C ILE A 350 0.89 7.85 -4.18
N ASN A 351 0.57 8.57 -3.08
CA ASN A 351 1.24 9.81 -2.68
C ASN A 351 1.63 9.76 -1.21
N LYS A 352 2.93 9.64 -0.95
CA LYS A 352 3.48 9.45 0.40
C LYS A 352 3.71 10.76 1.16
N THR A 353 3.73 11.89 0.46
CA THR A 353 4.14 13.19 1.01
C THR A 353 2.99 14.17 1.17
N VAL A 354 1.87 14.01 0.45
CA VAL A 354 0.73 14.91 0.58
C VAL A 354 0.17 14.90 2.01
N SER A 355 -0.12 16.07 2.55
CA SER A 355 -0.83 16.19 3.83
C SER A 355 -2.27 15.71 3.68
N ILE A 356 -2.71 14.84 4.59
CA ILE A 356 -4.07 14.28 4.58
C ILE A 356 -4.68 14.44 5.97
N GLN A 357 -5.90 14.97 6.04
CA GLN A 357 -6.67 15.03 7.27
C GLN A 357 -7.97 14.25 7.08
N TRP A 358 -8.23 13.34 8.00
CA TRP A 358 -9.52 12.64 8.03
C TRP A 358 -10.53 13.46 8.83
N ILE A 359 -11.65 13.84 8.21
CA ILE A 359 -12.71 14.61 8.86
C ILE A 359 -13.62 13.65 9.63
N LEU A 360 -13.73 13.86 10.92
CA LEU A 360 -14.59 13.10 11.81
C LEU A 360 -15.90 13.86 12.08
N ARG A 361 -17.04 13.17 11.97
CA ARG A 361 -18.36 13.74 12.30
C ARG A 361 -18.56 13.92 13.81
N ASP A 362 -17.95 12.98 14.56
CA ASP A 362 -18.11 12.87 16.00
C ASP A 362 -16.79 13.15 16.74
N ARG A 363 -16.71 12.71 17.98
CA ARG A 363 -15.52 12.89 18.84
C ARG A 363 -14.29 12.18 18.26
N ILE A 364 -13.14 12.80 18.45
CA ILE A 364 -11.84 12.21 18.17
C ILE A 364 -11.59 11.08 19.18
N THR A 365 -11.81 9.84 18.76
CA THR A 365 -11.63 8.64 19.59
C THR A 365 -10.20 8.11 19.54
N LYS A 366 -9.86 7.22 20.48
CA LYS A 366 -8.59 6.48 20.44
C LYS A 366 -8.47 5.67 19.14
N ALA A 367 -9.55 4.99 18.72
CA ALA A 367 -9.58 4.21 17.48
C ALA A 367 -9.32 5.07 16.24
N ALA A 368 -9.94 6.27 16.14
CA ALA A 368 -9.67 7.21 15.06
C ALA A 368 -8.19 7.66 15.04
N LEU A 369 -7.60 7.95 16.19
CA LEU A 369 -6.17 8.30 16.28
C LEU A 369 -5.25 7.11 15.91
N ASP A 370 -5.63 5.87 16.25
CA ASP A 370 -4.88 4.68 15.88
C ASP A 370 -4.91 4.47 14.34
N GLU A 371 -6.06 4.74 13.70
CA GLU A 371 -6.21 4.69 12.24
C GLU A 371 -5.44 5.84 11.55
N CYS A 372 -5.53 7.08 12.08
CA CYS A 372 -4.71 8.20 11.61
C CYS A 372 -3.22 7.87 11.68
N ASN A 373 -2.74 7.29 12.78
CA ASN A 373 -1.35 6.88 12.89
C ASN A 373 -0.97 5.79 11.88
N ARG A 374 -1.89 4.85 11.59
CA ARG A 374 -1.68 3.76 10.62
C ARG A 374 -1.44 4.30 9.21
N TYR A 375 -2.25 5.26 8.76
CA TYR A 375 -2.18 5.84 7.42
C TYR A 375 -1.38 7.14 7.35
N LYS A 376 -0.85 7.61 8.50
CA LYS A 376 -0.17 8.90 8.62
C LYS A 376 -1.08 10.05 8.17
N PHE A 377 -2.31 10.01 8.65
CA PHE A 377 -3.26 11.11 8.54
C PHE A 377 -3.15 12.00 9.77
N ASP A 378 -3.50 13.27 9.58
CA ASP A 378 -3.91 14.17 10.62
C ASP A 378 -5.44 14.07 10.83
N VAL A 379 -6.01 14.73 11.81
CA VAL A 379 -7.45 14.68 12.10
C VAL A 379 -8.08 16.05 11.98
N SER A 380 -9.27 16.09 11.39
CA SER A 380 -10.14 17.27 11.36
C SER A 380 -11.48 16.96 12.03
N ALA A 381 -11.98 17.83 12.91
CA ALA A 381 -13.23 17.58 13.64
C ALA A 381 -13.95 18.88 13.98
N GLN A 382 -15.25 18.77 14.30
CA GLN A 382 -16.00 19.91 14.86
C GLN A 382 -15.40 20.32 16.21
N TYR A 383 -15.14 21.63 16.41
CA TYR A 383 -14.46 22.10 17.62
C TYR A 383 -15.18 21.69 18.93
N ARG A 384 -16.52 21.65 18.94
CA ARG A 384 -17.34 21.23 20.10
C ARG A 384 -17.15 19.77 20.48
N CYS A 385 -16.64 18.94 19.58
CA CYS A 385 -16.35 17.52 19.81
C CYS A 385 -14.94 17.26 20.34
N THR A 386 -14.20 18.30 20.69
CA THR A 386 -12.78 18.24 21.09
C THR A 386 -12.53 19.04 22.38
N ASN A 387 -11.48 18.67 23.09
CA ASN A 387 -10.97 19.39 24.26
C ASN A 387 -9.44 19.32 24.32
N ARG A 388 -8.84 20.08 25.26
CA ARG A 388 -7.39 20.18 25.42
C ARG A 388 -6.70 18.83 25.61
N SER A 389 -7.32 17.88 26.32
CA SER A 389 -6.71 16.55 26.55
C SER A 389 -6.67 15.70 25.29
N ILE A 390 -7.68 15.83 24.41
CA ILE A 390 -7.73 15.14 23.12
C ILE A 390 -6.66 15.70 22.21
N ILE A 391 -6.49 17.03 22.12
CA ILE A 391 -5.42 17.68 21.33
C ILE A 391 -4.05 17.16 21.78
N LYS A 392 -3.75 17.21 23.10
CA LYS A 392 -2.50 16.67 23.65
C LYS A 392 -2.28 15.20 23.29
N ARG A 393 -3.33 14.37 23.32
CA ARG A 393 -3.27 12.95 22.97
C ARG A 393 -2.98 12.72 21.47
N ALA A 394 -3.52 13.56 20.60
CA ALA A 394 -3.21 13.54 19.18
C ALA A 394 -1.73 13.94 18.94
N HIS A 395 -1.29 15.02 19.55
CA HIS A 395 0.09 15.52 19.46
C HIS A 395 1.13 14.51 19.98
N SER A 396 0.85 13.78 21.07
CA SER A 396 1.75 12.72 21.57
C SER A 396 1.95 11.57 20.57
N ARG A 397 1.11 11.48 19.53
CA ARG A 397 1.20 10.55 18.41
C ARG A 397 1.68 11.21 17.12
N ASN A 398 2.12 12.47 17.20
CA ASN A 398 2.51 13.27 16.04
C ASN A 398 1.38 13.44 15.01
N ILE A 399 0.12 13.53 15.47
CA ILE A 399 -1.09 13.77 14.68
C ILE A 399 -1.52 15.21 14.95
N ARG A 400 -1.65 16.01 13.88
CA ARG A 400 -2.17 17.38 13.94
C ARG A 400 -3.67 17.37 14.06
N VAL A 401 -4.19 18.43 14.67
CA VAL A 401 -5.63 18.63 14.88
C VAL A 401 -6.07 19.90 14.16
N ALA A 402 -6.97 19.75 13.20
CA ALA A 402 -7.72 20.84 12.58
C ALA A 402 -9.13 20.88 13.15
N LEU A 403 -9.64 22.05 13.46
CA LEU A 403 -10.99 22.20 14.01
C LEU A 403 -11.84 23.17 13.19
N TRP A 404 -13.11 22.82 13.01
CA TRP A 404 -14.09 23.58 12.22
C TRP A 404 -15.44 23.62 12.93
N LEU A 405 -16.37 24.49 12.67
CA LEU A 405 -16.26 25.74 11.97
C LEU A 405 -16.39 26.83 13.04
N PHE A 406 -15.43 27.76 13.11
CA PHE A 406 -15.44 28.84 14.07
C PHE A 406 -16.11 30.08 13.47
N THR A 407 -17.00 30.71 14.25
CA THR A 407 -17.70 31.98 13.94
C THR A 407 -17.35 33.07 14.93
N ASP A 408 -16.79 32.70 16.08
CA ASP A 408 -16.43 33.59 17.20
C ASP A 408 -14.91 33.54 17.45
N SER A 409 -14.25 34.69 17.41
CA SER A 409 -12.80 34.83 17.59
C SER A 409 -12.37 34.46 19.04
N LYS A 410 -13.14 34.81 20.06
CA LYS A 410 -12.82 34.49 21.46
C LYS A 410 -12.83 32.98 21.69
N VAL A 411 -13.79 32.28 21.06
CA VAL A 411 -13.83 30.82 21.09
C VAL A 411 -12.61 30.24 20.33
N ALA A 412 -12.28 30.77 19.16
CA ALA A 412 -11.12 30.34 18.40
C ALA A 412 -9.82 30.53 19.19
N ASP A 413 -9.67 31.67 19.93
CA ASP A 413 -8.48 31.93 20.73
C ASP A 413 -8.33 30.96 21.90
N CYS A 414 -9.43 30.50 22.49
CA CYS A 414 -9.39 29.47 23.51
C CYS A 414 -8.73 28.17 22.94
N TYR A 415 -9.09 27.76 21.72
CA TYR A 415 -8.51 26.57 21.08
C TYR A 415 -7.08 26.79 20.60
N ARG A 416 -6.73 28.03 20.16
CA ARG A 416 -5.33 28.42 19.89
C ARG A 416 -4.47 28.24 21.14
N ASN A 417 -4.96 28.70 22.30
CA ASN A 417 -4.29 28.52 23.58
C ASN A 417 -4.20 27.06 24.05
N TRP A 418 -5.03 26.16 23.50
CA TRP A 418 -4.90 24.72 23.72
C TRP A 418 -3.88 24.06 22.77
N GLY A 419 -3.35 24.84 21.80
CA GLY A 419 -2.33 24.40 20.86
C GLY A 419 -2.89 23.64 19.66
N VAL A 420 -4.14 23.95 19.23
CA VAL A 420 -4.68 23.38 17.99
C VAL A 420 -3.84 23.82 16.79
N ASP A 421 -3.63 22.92 15.82
CA ASP A 421 -2.76 23.22 14.66
C ASP A 421 -3.48 24.10 13.64
N TYR A 422 -4.76 23.88 13.40
CA TYR A 422 -5.55 24.66 12.45
C TYR A 422 -6.94 24.97 12.97
N ILE A 423 -7.42 26.15 12.64
CA ILE A 423 -8.82 26.56 12.78
C ILE A 423 -9.38 26.88 11.40
N THR A 424 -10.60 26.40 11.13
CA THR A 424 -11.35 26.71 9.90
C THR A 424 -12.47 27.71 10.24
N CYS A 425 -12.54 28.81 9.49
CA CYS A 425 -13.49 29.88 9.67
C CYS A 425 -13.89 30.52 8.33
N GLU A 426 -14.95 31.34 8.31
CA GLU A 426 -15.48 32.00 7.11
C GLU A 426 -14.94 33.43 6.92
N ARG A 427 -14.14 33.91 7.86
CA ARG A 427 -13.47 35.22 7.85
C ARG A 427 -12.06 35.10 8.40
N ILE A 428 -11.25 36.12 8.15
CA ILE A 428 -9.94 36.25 8.80
C ILE A 428 -10.18 36.58 10.29
N MET A 429 -9.64 35.80 11.20
CA MET A 429 -9.75 35.93 12.66
C MET A 429 -8.38 36.16 13.28
#